data_5aa4ba03afa18d2be1b391ba16f88e51
#
_entry.id   5aa4ba03afa18d2be1b391ba16f88e51
#
_cell.length_a   1.000
_cell.length_b   1.000
_cell.length_c   1.000
_cell.angle_alpha   90.00
_cell.angle_beta   90.00
_cell.angle_gamma   90.00
#
_symmetry.space_group_name_H-M   'P 1'
#
loop_
_entity.id
_entity.type
_entity.pdbx_description
1 polymer ?
#
loop_
_entity_poly.entity_id
_entity_poly.type
_entity_poly.pdbx_seq_one_letter_code
_entity_poly.pdbx_strand_id
1 'polypeptide(L)'
;FYIAGFMFITYASIFYVTYFDDRWMADRIALGVAWVYLLAIPFYLFFNVRVTGFYIEDMDAIAYTLNPEIEDWFRRIDAFTNCMPSLHIAVPFAIWLTFRKYDHDGRWRRFQNMTLGYILLTVFAIIYLGIHWFVDIIGGMVLAAFSVRLTDKTNDSVWKILDERTINSRLATVLTRPGHSASILFNRSKAYFATLLRPTSKETSPFIVVILILTGAVITWDYTHNELPAEGVQSAQGAVASEGWMATMDNQSGDAILLIHDVSDPLIEPKVVAQPIMEFDSPYALNEHYLVVANSTELRLIDVEKPS
;
A
#
# COMPACT_ATOMS: atom_id res chain seq x y z
N PHE A 1 -17.31 -13.32 -2.30
CA PHE A 1 -18.07 -12.15 -1.84
C PHE A 1 -17.19 -10.89 -1.75
N TYR A 2 -16.07 -10.95 -1.06
CA TYR A 2 -15.18 -9.82 -0.76
C TYR A 2 -14.76 -9.04 -2.02
N ILE A 3 -14.02 -9.66 -2.95
CA ILE A 3 -13.54 -9.01 -4.18
C ILE A 3 -14.67 -8.77 -5.17
N ALA A 4 -15.46 -9.79 -5.46
CA ALA A 4 -16.53 -9.68 -6.46
C ALA A 4 -17.57 -8.62 -6.07
N GLY A 5 -17.92 -8.52 -4.77
CA GLY A 5 -18.80 -7.48 -4.26
C GLY A 5 -18.21 -6.09 -4.34
N PHE A 6 -16.90 -5.94 -4.04
CA PHE A 6 -16.19 -4.68 -4.20
C PHE A 6 -16.21 -4.18 -5.65
N MET A 7 -15.85 -5.05 -6.59
CA MET A 7 -15.88 -4.74 -8.01
C MET A 7 -17.31 -4.42 -8.48
N PHE A 8 -18.28 -5.22 -8.04
CA PHE A 8 -19.68 -4.97 -8.36
C PHE A 8 -20.14 -3.59 -7.88
N ILE A 9 -19.97 -3.24 -6.60
CA ILE A 9 -20.40 -1.94 -6.07
C ILE A 9 -19.69 -0.80 -6.79
N THR A 10 -18.39 -0.91 -7.05
CA THR A 10 -17.60 0.13 -7.70
C THR A 10 -18.09 0.41 -9.12
N TYR A 11 -18.23 -0.62 -9.95
CA TYR A 11 -18.64 -0.43 -11.34
C TYR A 11 -20.14 -0.29 -11.50
N ALA A 12 -20.93 -1.11 -10.80
CA ALA A 12 -22.38 -1.06 -10.91
C ALA A 12 -22.94 0.30 -10.47
N SER A 13 -22.33 1.00 -9.51
CA SER A 13 -22.81 2.32 -9.10
C SER A 13 -22.74 3.32 -10.26
N ILE A 14 -21.64 3.35 -11.01
CA ILE A 14 -21.45 4.26 -12.13
C ILE A 14 -22.36 3.86 -13.31
N PHE A 15 -22.35 2.58 -13.70
CA PHE A 15 -23.16 2.11 -14.83
C PHE A 15 -24.64 2.21 -14.57
N TYR A 16 -25.12 1.86 -13.36
CA TYR A 16 -26.51 1.92 -13.00
C TYR A 16 -27.08 3.34 -13.03
N VAL A 17 -26.31 4.29 -12.47
CA VAL A 17 -26.70 5.70 -12.45
C VAL A 17 -26.68 6.30 -13.87
N THR A 18 -25.68 5.93 -14.66
CA THR A 18 -25.54 6.36 -16.07
C THR A 18 -26.68 5.79 -16.93
N TYR A 19 -27.04 4.52 -16.72
CA TYR A 19 -28.12 3.87 -17.45
C TYR A 19 -29.47 4.57 -17.27
N PHE A 20 -29.72 5.13 -16.08
CA PHE A 20 -30.91 5.92 -15.79
C PHE A 20 -30.74 7.43 -16.06
N ASP A 21 -29.76 7.79 -16.88
CA ASP A 21 -29.50 9.14 -17.38
C ASP A 21 -29.17 10.19 -16.31
N ASP A 22 -28.66 9.78 -15.16
CA ASP A 22 -28.18 10.68 -14.11
C ASP A 22 -26.67 10.87 -14.19
N ARG A 23 -26.22 11.51 -15.26
CA ARG A 23 -24.79 11.79 -15.51
C ARG A 23 -24.16 12.63 -14.42
N TRP A 24 -24.93 13.57 -13.87
CA TRP A 24 -24.45 14.43 -12.80
C TRP A 24 -24.01 13.66 -11.55
N MET A 25 -24.81 12.66 -11.18
CA MET A 25 -24.48 11.75 -10.06
C MET A 25 -23.32 10.81 -10.44
N ALA A 26 -23.33 10.27 -11.66
CA ALA A 26 -22.27 9.39 -12.17
C ALA A 26 -20.90 10.07 -12.16
N ASP A 27 -20.80 11.31 -12.62
CA ASP A 27 -19.59 12.12 -12.62
C ASP A 27 -19.00 12.30 -11.21
N ARG A 28 -19.86 12.52 -10.22
CA ARG A 28 -19.44 12.67 -8.83
C ARG A 28 -18.98 11.35 -8.21
N ILE A 29 -19.66 10.26 -8.51
CA ILE A 29 -19.25 8.94 -8.05
C ILE A 29 -17.89 8.59 -8.65
N ALA A 30 -17.74 8.74 -9.97
CA ALA A 30 -16.50 8.41 -10.67
C ALA A 30 -15.31 9.24 -10.15
N LEU A 31 -15.49 10.55 -9.99
CA LEU A 31 -14.45 11.41 -9.46
C LEU A 31 -14.15 11.16 -7.99
N GLY A 32 -15.17 10.86 -7.17
CA GLY A 32 -15.00 10.48 -5.77
C GLY A 32 -14.18 9.21 -5.61
N VAL A 33 -14.46 8.20 -6.41
CA VAL A 33 -13.68 6.96 -6.48
C VAL A 33 -12.25 7.24 -6.93
N ALA A 34 -12.06 8.06 -7.98
CA ALA A 34 -10.73 8.45 -8.44
C ALA A 34 -9.91 9.15 -7.34
N TRP A 35 -10.54 10.07 -6.58
CA TRP A 35 -9.87 10.71 -5.45
C TRP A 35 -9.53 9.76 -4.32
N VAL A 36 -10.37 8.74 -4.04
CA VAL A 36 -10.03 7.70 -3.05
C VAL A 36 -8.73 7.02 -3.44
N TYR A 37 -8.61 6.55 -4.68
CA TYR A 37 -7.38 5.89 -5.14
C TYR A 37 -6.17 6.82 -5.13
N LEU A 38 -6.30 8.04 -5.66
CA LEU A 38 -5.20 9.00 -5.72
C LEU A 38 -4.68 9.38 -4.33
N LEU A 39 -5.58 9.55 -3.37
CA LEU A 39 -5.21 9.89 -1.99
C LEU A 39 -4.69 8.70 -1.18
N ALA A 40 -5.01 7.47 -1.58
CA ALA A 40 -4.48 6.26 -0.95
C ALA A 40 -3.02 5.97 -1.35
N ILE A 41 -2.60 6.38 -2.57
CA ILE A 41 -1.25 6.12 -3.10
C ILE A 41 -0.14 6.51 -2.11
N PRO A 42 -0.10 7.73 -1.53
CA PRO A 42 0.94 8.11 -0.59
C PRO A 42 1.00 7.19 0.64
N PHE A 43 -0.16 6.76 1.13
CA PHE A 43 -0.20 5.85 2.27
C PHE A 43 0.42 4.51 1.91
N TYR A 44 0.09 3.92 0.77
CA TYR A 44 0.64 2.64 0.34
C TYR A 44 2.13 2.69 -0.02
N LEU A 45 2.62 3.84 -0.44
CA LEU A 45 4.05 4.02 -0.75
C LEU A 45 4.90 4.24 0.51
N PHE A 46 4.33 4.87 1.55
CA PHE A 46 5.13 5.35 2.68
C PHE A 46 4.72 4.72 4.03
N PHE A 47 3.57 4.08 4.12
CA PHE A 47 3.06 3.47 5.36
C PHE A 47 2.74 1.99 5.12
N ASN A 48 3.75 1.14 5.23
CA ASN A 48 3.62 -0.30 5.07
C ASN A 48 2.94 -0.90 6.31
N VAL A 49 1.63 -1.08 6.25
CA VAL A 49 0.86 -1.75 7.30
C VAL A 49 0.56 -3.17 6.85
N ARG A 50 1.07 -4.15 7.61
CA ARG A 50 0.86 -5.57 7.32
C ARG A 50 -0.53 -6.04 7.71
N VAL A 51 -1.01 -7.08 7.02
CA VAL A 51 -2.26 -7.77 7.35
C VAL A 51 -2.19 -8.40 8.74
N THR A 52 -3.31 -8.37 9.46
CA THR A 52 -3.40 -8.85 10.85
C THR A 52 -3.04 -10.31 11.00
N GLY A 53 -3.49 -11.16 10.07
CA GLY A 53 -3.29 -12.61 10.14
C GLY A 53 -1.84 -13.07 9.97
N PHE A 54 -0.92 -12.20 9.52
CA PHE A 54 0.52 -12.50 9.47
C PHE A 54 1.32 -11.82 10.58
N TYR A 55 0.67 -11.01 11.41
CA TYR A 55 1.35 -10.26 12.46
C TYR A 55 0.96 -10.71 13.86
N ILE A 56 -0.28 -11.15 14.05
CA ILE A 56 -0.78 -11.60 15.35
C ILE A 56 -0.45 -13.10 15.48
N GLU A 57 0.29 -13.46 16.53
CA GLU A 57 0.60 -14.83 16.89
C GLU A 57 -0.73 -15.61 17.10
N ASP A 58 -0.82 -16.84 16.62
CA ASP A 58 -2.01 -17.69 16.64
C ASP A 58 -3.22 -17.20 15.80
N MET A 59 -3.04 -16.21 14.91
CA MET A 59 -4.07 -15.76 13.99
C MET A 59 -3.78 -16.21 12.56
N ASP A 60 -4.68 -16.98 11.98
CA ASP A 60 -4.59 -17.37 10.57
C ASP A 60 -5.07 -16.26 9.64
N ALA A 61 -4.28 -15.94 8.63
CA ALA A 61 -4.72 -15.10 7.51
C ALA A 61 -5.61 -15.92 6.56
N ILE A 62 -6.83 -16.23 7.00
CA ILE A 62 -7.77 -17.17 6.34
C ILE A 62 -7.95 -16.87 4.85
N ALA A 63 -7.94 -15.59 4.46
CA ALA A 63 -8.09 -15.20 3.06
C ALA A 63 -6.97 -15.74 2.16
N TYR A 64 -5.79 -15.98 2.72
CA TYR A 64 -4.57 -16.33 1.99
C TYR A 64 -4.21 -17.81 2.13
N THR A 65 -4.66 -18.47 3.20
CA THR A 65 -4.30 -19.87 3.51
C THR A 65 -5.29 -20.90 2.95
N LEU A 66 -6.46 -20.44 2.45
CA LEU A 66 -7.51 -21.33 1.94
C LEU A 66 -7.10 -22.14 0.70
N ASN A 67 -6.27 -21.58 -0.17
CA ASN A 67 -5.81 -22.23 -1.40
C ASN A 67 -4.52 -21.53 -1.89
N PRO A 68 -3.42 -22.26 -2.13
CA PRO A 68 -2.17 -21.70 -2.61
C PRO A 68 -2.25 -20.94 -3.95
N GLU A 69 -3.12 -21.39 -4.87
CA GLU A 69 -3.33 -20.68 -6.14
C GLU A 69 -4.02 -19.32 -5.93
N ILE A 70 -4.92 -19.24 -4.96
CA ILE A 70 -5.60 -18.00 -4.58
C ILE A 70 -4.63 -17.08 -3.85
N GLU A 71 -3.74 -17.63 -3.02
CA GLU A 71 -2.69 -16.86 -2.33
C GLU A 71 -1.78 -16.16 -3.34
N ASP A 72 -1.25 -16.86 -4.32
CA ASP A 72 -0.38 -16.29 -5.36
C ASP A 72 -1.08 -15.20 -6.18
N TRP A 73 -2.35 -15.42 -6.48
CA TRP A 73 -3.16 -14.43 -7.19
C TRP A 73 -3.42 -13.18 -6.33
N PHE A 74 -3.75 -13.36 -5.06
CA PHE A 74 -3.93 -12.25 -4.11
C PHE A 74 -2.65 -11.44 -3.92
N ARG A 75 -1.50 -12.08 -3.74
CA ARG A 75 -0.20 -11.42 -3.59
C ARG A 75 0.13 -10.48 -4.75
N ARG A 76 -0.33 -10.81 -5.96
CA ARG A 76 -0.12 -9.99 -7.16
C ARG A 76 -1.04 -8.79 -7.26
N ILE A 77 -2.21 -8.85 -6.64
CA ILE A 77 -3.25 -7.79 -6.74
C ILE A 77 -3.25 -6.90 -5.51
N ASP A 78 -3.11 -7.48 -4.33
CA ASP A 78 -3.18 -6.79 -3.05
C ASP A 78 -1.97 -7.17 -2.21
N ALA A 79 -1.00 -6.29 -2.12
CA ALA A 79 0.21 -6.53 -1.36
C ALA A 79 -0.13 -6.59 0.14
N PHE A 80 0.42 -7.57 0.86
CA PHE A 80 0.20 -7.76 2.30
C PHE A 80 0.58 -6.58 3.20
N THR A 81 1.22 -5.56 2.62
CA THR A 81 1.67 -4.34 3.28
C THR A 81 0.77 -3.13 3.02
N ASN A 82 -0.29 -3.29 2.21
CA ASN A 82 -1.15 -2.18 1.80
C ASN A 82 -2.47 -2.15 2.59
N CYS A 83 -2.43 -2.38 3.91
CA CYS A 83 -3.66 -2.49 4.69
C CYS A 83 -4.30 -1.14 5.02
N MET A 84 -3.52 -0.09 5.22
CA MET A 84 -4.02 1.22 5.65
C MET A 84 -3.83 2.29 4.56
N PRO A 85 -4.89 3.05 4.22
CA PRO A 85 -6.31 2.88 4.58
C PRO A 85 -6.99 1.76 3.77
N SER A 86 -8.00 1.09 4.33
CA SER A 86 -8.73 0.04 3.61
C SER A 86 -9.53 0.60 2.44
N LEU A 87 -9.12 0.27 1.20
CA LEU A 87 -9.86 0.66 -0.01
C LEU A 87 -11.19 -0.07 -0.13
N HIS A 88 -11.27 -1.30 0.39
CA HIS A 88 -12.49 -2.10 0.38
C HIS A 88 -13.61 -1.46 1.21
N ILE A 89 -13.26 -0.57 2.12
CA ILE A 89 -14.20 0.28 2.85
C ILE A 89 -14.29 1.66 2.22
N ALA A 90 -13.14 2.28 1.87
CA ALA A 90 -13.12 3.66 1.41
C ALA A 90 -13.95 3.89 0.14
N VAL A 91 -13.82 3.01 -0.85
CA VAL A 91 -14.54 3.17 -2.14
C VAL A 91 -16.06 3.00 -1.97
N PRO A 92 -16.59 1.89 -1.42
CA PRO A 92 -18.02 1.77 -1.20
C PRO A 92 -18.59 2.84 -0.26
N PHE A 93 -17.82 3.28 0.74
CA PHE A 93 -18.25 4.31 1.65
C PHE A 93 -18.30 5.70 0.98
N ALA A 94 -17.37 6.02 0.07
CA ALA A 94 -17.43 7.22 -0.73
C ALA A 94 -18.67 7.23 -1.67
N ILE A 95 -18.97 6.10 -2.30
CA ILE A 95 -20.17 5.92 -3.13
C ILE A 95 -21.43 6.13 -2.29
N TRP A 96 -21.50 5.48 -1.13
CA TRP A 96 -22.62 5.61 -0.21
C TRP A 96 -22.80 7.05 0.28
N LEU A 97 -21.72 7.73 0.66
CA LEU A 97 -21.76 9.12 1.09
C LEU A 97 -22.22 10.05 -0.04
N THR A 98 -21.82 9.78 -1.29
CA THR A 98 -22.23 10.57 -2.46
C THR A 98 -23.74 10.44 -2.65
N PHE A 99 -24.30 9.23 -2.65
CA PHE A 99 -25.74 9.05 -2.71
C PHE A 99 -26.45 9.72 -1.54
N ARG A 100 -25.99 9.50 -0.31
CA ARG A 100 -26.61 10.07 0.89
C ARG A 100 -26.62 11.59 0.87
N LYS A 101 -25.61 12.20 0.26
CA LYS A 101 -25.47 13.65 0.21
C LYS A 101 -26.35 14.30 -0.87
N TYR A 102 -26.53 13.63 -2.00
CA TYR A 102 -27.11 14.25 -3.19
C TYR A 102 -28.45 13.65 -3.65
N ASP A 103 -28.82 12.49 -3.17
CA ASP A 103 -30.11 11.86 -3.49
C ASP A 103 -31.22 12.40 -2.57
N HIS A 104 -31.64 13.64 -2.82
CA HIS A 104 -32.65 14.30 -2.01
C HIS A 104 -34.08 13.76 -2.24
N ASP A 105 -34.35 13.27 -3.44
CA ASP A 105 -35.63 12.71 -3.90
C ASP A 105 -35.76 11.22 -3.59
N GLY A 106 -34.70 10.58 -3.11
CA GLY A 106 -34.73 9.17 -2.75
C GLY A 106 -34.75 8.21 -3.93
N ARG A 107 -34.42 8.69 -5.13
CA ARG A 107 -34.37 7.93 -6.37
C ARG A 107 -33.42 6.74 -6.24
N TRP A 108 -32.28 6.91 -5.58
CA TRP A 108 -31.22 5.94 -5.45
C TRP A 108 -31.22 5.21 -4.08
N ARG A 109 -32.24 5.42 -3.26
CA ARG A 109 -32.33 4.93 -1.90
C ARG A 109 -32.13 3.40 -1.76
N ARG A 110 -32.66 2.63 -2.74
CA ARG A 110 -32.49 1.16 -2.73
C ARG A 110 -31.03 0.77 -2.93
N PHE A 111 -30.36 1.40 -3.90
CA PHE A 111 -28.94 1.16 -4.16
C PHE A 111 -28.06 1.64 -2.99
N GLN A 112 -28.38 2.80 -2.41
CA GLN A 112 -27.74 3.30 -1.20
C GLN A 112 -27.82 2.32 -0.03
N ASN A 113 -28.98 1.76 0.23
CA ASN A 113 -29.18 0.78 1.31
C ASN A 113 -28.44 -0.55 1.02
N MET A 114 -28.43 -0.99 -0.23
CA MET A 114 -27.65 -2.16 -0.66
C MET A 114 -26.14 -1.92 -0.44
N THR A 115 -25.65 -0.76 -0.84
CA THR A 115 -24.25 -0.37 -0.61
C THR A 115 -23.91 -0.33 0.88
N LEU A 116 -24.79 0.22 1.71
CA LEU A 116 -24.59 0.19 3.17
C LEU A 116 -24.55 -1.23 3.73
N GLY A 117 -25.47 -2.09 3.30
CA GLY A 117 -25.46 -3.50 3.68
C GLY A 117 -24.16 -4.20 3.27
N TYR A 118 -23.67 -3.91 2.07
CA TYR A 118 -22.37 -4.40 1.59
C TYR A 118 -21.22 -3.92 2.48
N ILE A 119 -21.19 -2.63 2.84
CA ILE A 119 -20.15 -2.06 3.71
C ILE A 119 -20.12 -2.78 5.06
N LEU A 120 -21.29 -2.96 5.71
CA LEU A 120 -21.38 -3.62 7.00
C LEU A 120 -20.89 -5.08 6.94
N LEU A 121 -21.26 -5.78 5.88
CA LEU A 121 -20.81 -7.16 5.65
C LEU A 121 -19.31 -7.21 5.35
N THR A 122 -18.78 -6.23 4.61
CA THR A 122 -17.34 -6.13 4.31
C THR A 122 -16.53 -5.82 5.56
N VAL A 123 -17.00 -4.92 6.43
CA VAL A 123 -16.36 -4.65 7.74
C VAL A 123 -16.19 -5.93 8.54
N PHE A 124 -17.25 -6.74 8.61
CA PHE A 124 -17.18 -8.04 9.30
C PHE A 124 -16.19 -8.99 8.59
N ALA A 125 -16.30 -9.10 7.26
CA ALA A 125 -15.50 -10.03 6.46
C ALA A 125 -14.00 -9.74 6.55
N ILE A 126 -13.57 -8.49 6.44
CA ILE A 126 -12.13 -8.13 6.43
C ILE A 126 -11.45 -8.34 7.79
N ILE A 127 -12.20 -8.20 8.89
CA ILE A 127 -11.73 -8.52 10.24
C ILE A 127 -11.67 -10.04 10.42
N TYR A 128 -12.75 -10.74 10.06
CA TYR A 128 -12.84 -12.19 10.18
C TYR A 128 -11.78 -12.93 9.35
N LEU A 129 -11.48 -12.42 8.16
CA LEU A 129 -10.47 -13.01 7.27
C LEU A 129 -9.03 -12.67 7.65
N GLY A 130 -8.80 -11.84 8.67
CA GLY A 130 -7.46 -11.44 9.11
C GLY A 130 -6.73 -10.52 8.11
N ILE A 131 -7.48 -9.72 7.33
CA ILE A 131 -6.89 -8.90 6.27
C ILE A 131 -6.58 -7.48 6.78
N HIS A 132 -7.42 -6.91 7.63
CA HIS A 132 -7.34 -5.52 8.04
C HIS A 132 -7.42 -5.34 9.56
N TRP A 133 -6.77 -4.29 10.05
CA TRP A 133 -6.94 -3.77 11.40
C TRP A 133 -8.21 -2.92 11.47
N PHE A 134 -8.79 -2.83 12.65
CA PHE A 134 -9.96 -1.96 12.87
C PHE A 134 -9.67 -0.49 12.52
N VAL A 135 -8.44 -0.04 12.74
CA VAL A 135 -7.98 1.32 12.40
C VAL A 135 -7.98 1.58 10.89
N ASP A 136 -7.71 0.58 10.05
CA ASP A 136 -7.73 0.70 8.60
C ASP A 136 -9.12 1.02 8.07
N ILE A 137 -10.15 0.48 8.74
CA ILE A 137 -11.56 0.75 8.44
C ILE A 137 -11.87 2.23 8.69
N ILE A 138 -11.49 2.73 9.86
CA ILE A 138 -11.67 4.15 10.23
C ILE A 138 -10.90 5.04 9.25
N GLY A 139 -9.64 4.69 8.95
CA GLY A 139 -8.82 5.37 7.95
C GLY A 139 -9.49 5.43 6.58
N GLY A 140 -10.07 4.31 6.13
CA GLY A 140 -10.84 4.22 4.90
C GLY A 140 -12.07 5.12 4.88
N MET A 141 -12.83 5.17 5.97
CA MET A 141 -14.00 6.05 6.11
C MET A 141 -13.63 7.53 6.07
N VAL A 142 -12.54 7.92 6.77
CA VAL A 142 -12.03 9.29 6.76
C VAL A 142 -11.56 9.69 5.37
N LEU A 143 -10.81 8.81 4.70
CA LEU A 143 -10.36 9.02 3.33
C LEU A 143 -11.54 9.24 2.38
N ALA A 144 -12.56 8.41 2.47
CA ALA A 144 -13.79 8.53 1.68
C ALA A 144 -14.50 9.87 1.90
N ALA A 145 -14.67 10.28 3.16
CA ALA A 145 -15.30 11.55 3.50
C ALA A 145 -14.52 12.75 2.94
N PHE A 146 -13.18 12.68 2.99
CA PHE A 146 -12.31 13.70 2.41
C PHE A 146 -12.41 13.71 0.88
N SER A 147 -12.43 12.53 0.23
CA SER A 147 -12.59 12.39 -1.22
C SER A 147 -13.88 12.98 -1.74
N VAL A 148 -15.01 12.74 -1.05
CA VAL A 148 -16.30 13.33 -1.40
C VAL A 148 -16.27 14.86 -1.27
N ARG A 149 -15.64 15.39 -0.21
CA ARG A 149 -15.44 16.86 -0.06
C ARG A 149 -14.57 17.45 -1.16
N LEU A 150 -13.53 16.74 -1.57
CA LEU A 150 -12.63 17.18 -2.64
C LEU A 150 -13.37 17.15 -3.99
N THR A 151 -14.19 16.13 -4.21
CA THR A 151 -15.07 16.04 -5.38
C THR A 151 -15.96 17.27 -5.52
N ASP A 152 -16.58 17.73 -4.45
CA ASP A 152 -17.42 18.94 -4.49
C ASP A 152 -16.68 20.18 -4.99
N LYS A 153 -15.43 20.32 -4.63
CA LYS A 153 -14.60 21.46 -4.97
C LYS A 153 -14.00 21.37 -6.38
N THR A 154 -13.81 20.17 -6.88
CA THR A 154 -13.00 19.92 -8.08
C THR A 154 -13.80 19.38 -9.26
N ASN A 155 -15.03 18.90 -9.04
CA ASN A 155 -15.85 18.24 -10.06
C ASN A 155 -15.90 19.03 -11.37
N ASP A 156 -16.38 20.27 -11.31
CA ASP A 156 -16.57 21.08 -12.53
C ASP A 156 -15.24 21.42 -13.22
N SER A 157 -14.18 21.61 -12.43
CA SER A 157 -12.85 21.93 -12.98
C SER A 157 -12.21 20.69 -13.62
N VAL A 158 -12.34 19.52 -13.02
CA VAL A 158 -11.76 18.27 -13.55
C VAL A 158 -12.45 17.86 -14.83
N TRP A 159 -13.78 17.82 -14.85
CA TRP A 159 -14.51 17.44 -16.06
C TRP A 159 -14.32 18.43 -17.20
N LYS A 160 -14.21 19.74 -16.90
CA LYS A 160 -13.83 20.73 -17.90
C LYS A 160 -12.43 20.53 -18.47
N ILE A 161 -11.48 20.04 -17.65
CA ILE A 161 -10.12 19.72 -18.11
C ILE A 161 -10.12 18.46 -18.98
N LEU A 162 -10.94 17.47 -18.62
CA LEU A 162 -11.08 16.18 -19.30
C LEU A 162 -12.03 16.23 -20.51
N ASP A 163 -12.69 17.38 -20.77
CA ASP A 163 -13.52 17.56 -21.94
C ASP A 163 -12.71 17.35 -23.23
N GLU A 164 -13.25 16.58 -24.17
CA GLU A 164 -12.60 16.18 -25.41
C GLU A 164 -12.04 17.36 -26.21
N ARG A 165 -12.85 18.43 -26.35
CA ARG A 165 -12.43 19.63 -27.08
C ARG A 165 -11.26 20.33 -26.38
N THR A 166 -11.28 20.36 -25.06
CA THR A 166 -10.22 20.96 -24.25
C THR A 166 -8.94 20.13 -24.37
N ILE A 167 -9.03 18.80 -24.27
CA ILE A 167 -7.88 17.91 -24.43
C ILE A 167 -7.28 18.05 -25.82
N ASN A 168 -8.11 17.93 -26.86
CA ASN A 168 -7.64 18.00 -28.26
C ASN A 168 -7.00 19.35 -28.58
N SER A 169 -7.58 20.47 -28.11
CA SER A 169 -7.00 21.79 -28.32
C SER A 169 -5.67 21.98 -27.62
N ARG A 170 -5.53 21.47 -26.38
CA ARG A 170 -4.27 21.50 -25.64
C ARG A 170 -3.21 20.62 -26.27
N LEU A 171 -3.58 19.40 -26.67
CA LEU A 171 -2.69 18.48 -27.36
C LEU A 171 -2.19 19.06 -28.68
N ALA A 172 -3.09 19.61 -29.48
CA ALA A 172 -2.73 20.32 -30.72
C ALA A 172 -1.76 21.47 -30.44
N THR A 173 -1.97 22.26 -29.37
CA THR A 173 -1.08 23.37 -28.99
C THR A 173 0.29 22.86 -28.56
N VAL A 174 0.35 21.78 -27.78
CA VAL A 174 1.62 21.16 -27.36
C VAL A 174 2.41 20.64 -28.55
N LEU A 175 1.74 19.97 -29.48
CA LEU A 175 2.37 19.38 -30.66
C LEU A 175 2.86 20.45 -31.67
N THR A 176 2.06 21.53 -31.86
CA THR A 176 2.40 22.59 -32.86
C THR A 176 3.34 23.65 -32.28
N ARG A 177 3.29 23.92 -30.98
CA ARG A 177 4.08 24.97 -30.32
C ARG A 177 4.61 24.54 -28.96
N PRO A 178 5.53 23.54 -28.91
CA PRO A 178 6.01 22.94 -27.65
C PRO A 178 6.69 23.97 -26.72
N GLY A 179 7.50 24.87 -27.26
CA GLY A 179 8.16 25.92 -26.48
C GLY A 179 7.20 26.91 -25.83
N HIS A 180 6.13 27.29 -26.53
CA HIS A 180 5.08 28.14 -25.98
C HIS A 180 4.31 27.44 -24.84
N SER A 181 3.95 26.17 -25.03
CA SER A 181 3.27 25.37 -24.03
C SER A 181 4.13 25.18 -22.77
N ALA A 182 5.42 24.92 -22.93
CA ALA A 182 6.37 24.80 -21.82
C ALA A 182 6.51 26.13 -21.06
N SER A 183 6.59 27.26 -21.75
CA SER A 183 6.64 28.59 -21.14
C SER A 183 5.37 28.93 -20.34
N ILE A 184 4.21 28.60 -20.87
CA ILE A 184 2.93 28.80 -20.14
C ILE A 184 2.91 27.95 -18.87
N LEU A 185 3.29 26.68 -18.98
CA LEU A 185 3.32 25.77 -17.83
C LEU A 185 4.30 26.29 -16.76
N PHE A 186 5.50 26.65 -17.15
CA PHE A 186 6.52 27.19 -16.25
C PHE A 186 6.04 28.45 -15.54
N ASN A 187 5.47 29.42 -16.29
CA ASN A 187 4.99 30.67 -15.72
C ASN A 187 3.80 30.47 -14.76
N ARG A 188 2.88 29.53 -15.08
CA ARG A 188 1.78 29.15 -14.18
C ARG A 188 2.29 28.49 -12.92
N SER A 189 3.22 27.55 -13.03
CA SER A 189 3.82 26.90 -11.88
C SER A 189 4.55 27.90 -10.98
N LYS A 190 5.35 28.81 -11.58
CA LYS A 190 6.01 29.89 -10.84
C LYS A 190 5.03 30.81 -10.12
N ALA A 191 3.96 31.21 -10.79
CA ALA A 191 2.90 32.03 -10.18
C ALA A 191 2.20 31.30 -9.04
N TYR A 192 1.89 30.02 -9.19
CA TYR A 192 1.30 29.18 -8.16
C TYR A 192 2.20 29.04 -6.93
N PHE A 193 3.48 28.70 -7.12
CA PHE A 193 4.44 28.63 -6.03
C PHE A 193 4.63 29.99 -5.34
N ALA A 194 4.67 31.09 -6.08
CA ALA A 194 4.74 32.44 -5.49
C ALA A 194 3.51 32.76 -4.63
N THR A 195 2.33 32.23 -5.01
CA THR A 195 1.09 32.39 -4.24
C THR A 195 1.12 31.55 -2.96
N LEU A 196 1.64 30.32 -3.04
CA LEU A 196 1.78 29.42 -1.88
C LEU A 196 2.75 29.96 -0.83
N LEU A 197 3.79 30.66 -1.25
CA LEU A 197 4.78 31.27 -0.34
C LEU A 197 4.28 32.54 0.36
N ARG A 198 3.09 33.04 0.04
CA ARG A 198 2.48 34.19 0.73
C ARG A 198 1.82 33.75 2.04
N PRO A 199 2.24 34.27 3.20
CA PRO A 199 1.77 33.80 4.51
C PRO A 199 0.27 34.03 4.78
N THR A 200 -0.39 34.86 3.98
CA THR A 200 -1.83 35.20 4.11
C THR A 200 -2.71 34.45 3.10
N SER A 201 -2.13 33.59 2.28
CA SER A 201 -2.90 32.83 1.26
C SER A 201 -3.77 31.76 1.92
N LYS A 202 -5.05 31.68 1.53
CA LYS A 202 -5.94 30.57 1.91
C LYS A 202 -5.44 29.20 1.41
N GLU A 203 -4.54 29.20 0.43
CA GLU A 203 -3.94 28.02 -0.16
C GLU A 203 -2.69 27.55 0.60
N THR A 204 -2.10 28.44 1.42
CA THR A 204 -0.89 28.13 2.21
C THR A 204 -1.16 27.02 3.23
N SER A 205 -2.31 27.04 3.89
CA SER A 205 -2.66 26.04 4.91
C SER A 205 -2.72 24.61 4.35
N PRO A 206 -3.45 24.32 3.25
CA PRO A 206 -3.44 22.99 2.66
C PRO A 206 -2.07 22.60 2.11
N PHE A 207 -1.28 23.53 1.61
CA PHE A 207 0.09 23.27 1.14
C PHE A 207 1.02 22.89 2.30
N ILE A 208 0.95 23.59 3.43
CA ILE A 208 1.71 23.24 4.63
C ILE A 208 1.31 21.85 5.13
N VAL A 209 0.02 21.53 5.14
CA VAL A 209 -0.46 20.19 5.53
C VAL A 209 0.10 19.11 4.59
N VAL A 210 0.11 19.34 3.28
CA VAL A 210 0.70 18.40 2.30
C VAL A 210 2.19 18.23 2.54
N ILE A 211 2.94 19.33 2.77
CA ILE A 211 4.39 19.26 3.08
C ILE A 211 4.63 18.49 4.37
N LEU A 212 3.84 18.73 5.43
CA LEU A 212 3.98 18.03 6.69
C LEU A 212 3.70 16.53 6.54
N ILE A 213 2.67 16.17 5.76
CA ILE A 213 2.36 14.77 5.45
C ILE A 213 3.53 14.12 4.69
N LEU A 214 4.02 14.78 3.63
CA LEU A 214 5.14 14.26 2.84
C LEU A 214 6.42 14.16 3.66
N THR A 215 6.72 15.17 4.49
CA THR A 215 7.89 15.15 5.38
C THR A 215 7.75 14.05 6.43
N GLY A 216 6.58 13.91 7.04
CA GLY A 216 6.29 12.82 7.96
C GLY A 216 6.42 11.45 7.29
N ALA A 217 5.93 11.31 6.07
CA ALA A 217 6.06 10.08 5.29
C ALA A 217 7.52 9.74 4.99
N VAL A 218 8.33 10.73 4.57
CA VAL A 218 9.77 10.54 4.31
C VAL A 218 10.52 10.15 5.59
N ILE A 219 10.24 10.83 6.71
CA ILE A 219 10.86 10.50 8.01
C ILE A 219 10.45 9.09 8.45
N THR A 220 9.17 8.74 8.30
CA THR A 220 8.69 7.40 8.65
C THR A 220 9.33 6.35 7.74
N TRP A 221 9.41 6.62 6.45
CA TRP A 221 10.05 5.73 5.49
C TRP A 221 11.53 5.54 5.83
N ASP A 222 12.27 6.62 6.08
CA ASP A 222 13.67 6.60 6.50
C ASP A 222 13.86 5.80 7.79
N TYR A 223 13.04 6.06 8.80
CA TYR A 223 13.08 5.34 10.08
C TYR A 223 12.77 3.85 9.92
N THR A 224 11.83 3.47 9.06
CA THR A 224 11.45 2.07 8.86
C THR A 224 12.36 1.29 7.90
N HIS A 225 13.14 1.98 7.05
CA HIS A 225 14.00 1.34 6.04
C HIS A 225 15.51 1.48 6.34
N ASN A 226 15.89 2.35 7.24
CA ASN A 226 17.28 2.46 7.71
C ASN A 226 17.60 1.53 8.90
N GLU A 227 16.59 0.96 9.54
CA GLU A 227 16.83 -0.25 10.30
C GLU A 227 16.95 -1.37 9.25
N LEU A 228 18.14 -1.97 9.17
CA LEU A 228 18.38 -3.17 8.37
C LEU A 228 17.14 -4.07 8.49
N PRO A 229 16.52 -4.48 7.37
CA PRO A 229 15.32 -5.28 7.45
C PRO A 229 15.65 -6.56 8.20
N ALA A 230 15.26 -6.61 9.44
CA ALA A 230 15.20 -7.86 10.18
C ALA A 230 14.25 -8.87 9.50
N GLU A 231 13.62 -8.47 8.41
CA GLU A 231 12.58 -9.20 7.72
C GLU A 231 13.05 -10.49 7.04
N GLY A 232 14.33 -10.56 6.62
CA GLY A 232 14.92 -11.79 6.14
C GLY A 232 15.37 -12.74 7.28
N VAL A 233 15.43 -12.22 8.51
CA VAL A 233 16.00 -12.92 9.68
C VAL A 233 14.91 -13.35 10.67
N GLN A 234 13.69 -12.81 10.58
CA GLN A 234 12.62 -13.11 11.54
C GLN A 234 12.08 -14.55 11.47
N SER A 235 12.34 -15.29 10.39
CA SER A 235 11.99 -16.72 10.30
C SER A 235 13.15 -17.66 10.60
N ALA A 236 14.39 -17.16 10.69
CA ALA A 236 15.56 -17.97 11.00
C ALA A 236 15.83 -17.92 12.51
N GLN A 237 15.41 -18.92 13.23
CA GLN A 237 15.88 -19.12 14.60
C GLN A 237 17.42 -19.22 14.56
N GLY A 238 18.09 -18.23 15.18
CA GLY A 238 19.54 -18.24 15.28
C GLY A 238 20.28 -17.77 14.02
N ALA A 239 20.05 -16.54 13.57
CA ALA A 239 20.90 -15.90 12.56
C ALA A 239 21.94 -15.01 13.23
N VAL A 240 23.18 -15.03 12.71
CA VAL A 240 24.25 -14.09 13.05
C VAL A 240 24.85 -13.50 11.79
N ALA A 241 25.26 -12.24 11.81
CA ALA A 241 25.88 -11.56 10.68
C ALA A 241 27.08 -10.73 11.15
N SER A 242 28.13 -10.70 10.34
CA SER A 242 29.34 -9.88 10.55
C SER A 242 30.07 -9.67 9.24
N GLU A 243 30.47 -8.45 8.97
CA GLU A 243 31.44 -8.04 7.93
C GLU A 243 31.31 -8.73 6.56
N GLY A 244 30.10 -8.74 6.00
CA GLY A 244 29.85 -9.34 4.68
C GLY A 244 29.46 -10.81 4.69
N TRP A 245 29.33 -11.42 5.88
CA TRP A 245 28.87 -12.78 6.05
C TRP A 245 27.61 -12.85 6.89
N MET A 246 26.74 -13.80 6.59
CA MET A 246 25.56 -14.12 7.38
C MET A 246 25.43 -15.65 7.51
N ALA A 247 25.23 -16.13 8.72
CA ALA A 247 24.93 -17.52 8.98
C ALA A 247 23.51 -17.67 9.53
N THR A 248 22.77 -18.63 8.98
CA THR A 248 21.39 -18.94 9.37
C THR A 248 21.22 -20.44 9.57
N MET A 249 20.33 -20.83 10.49
CA MET A 249 19.90 -22.21 10.64
C MET A 249 18.56 -22.40 9.95
N ASP A 250 18.48 -23.42 9.09
CA ASP A 250 17.24 -23.80 8.40
C ASP A 250 16.80 -25.20 8.89
N ASN A 251 15.52 -25.30 9.29
CA ASN A 251 14.93 -26.55 9.81
C ASN A 251 13.93 -27.18 8.83
N GLN A 252 14.13 -27.00 7.52
CA GLN A 252 13.15 -27.40 6.48
C GLN A 252 12.93 -28.91 6.34
N SER A 253 13.39 -29.81 7.03
CA SER A 253 13.10 -31.23 6.84
C SER A 253 13.38 -32.11 8.07
N GLY A 254 13.41 -31.52 9.25
CA GLY A 254 13.74 -32.25 10.48
C GLY A 254 15.23 -32.36 10.76
N ASP A 255 16.08 -31.99 9.80
CA ASP A 255 17.51 -31.84 9.97
C ASP A 255 17.89 -30.37 9.99
N ALA A 256 18.61 -29.94 11.02
CA ALA A 256 19.13 -28.59 11.11
C ALA A 256 20.23 -28.36 10.06
N ILE A 257 20.03 -27.47 9.13
CA ILE A 257 21.01 -27.10 8.11
C ILE A 257 21.56 -25.74 8.42
N LEU A 258 22.88 -25.60 8.53
CA LEU A 258 23.55 -24.33 8.66
C LEU A 258 23.86 -23.77 7.25
N LEU A 259 23.35 -22.61 6.96
CA LEU A 259 23.59 -21.89 5.71
C LEU A 259 24.52 -20.72 5.98
N ILE A 260 25.64 -20.65 5.24
CA ILE A 260 26.58 -19.51 5.28
C ILE A 260 26.43 -18.74 3.98
N HIS A 261 26.05 -17.47 4.08
CA HIS A 261 25.78 -16.58 2.95
C HIS A 261 26.86 -15.51 2.87
N ASP A 262 27.44 -15.34 1.69
CA ASP A 262 28.21 -14.15 1.36
C ASP A 262 27.25 -13.01 1.02
N VAL A 263 27.23 -11.99 1.84
CA VAL A 263 26.39 -10.79 1.71
C VAL A 263 27.23 -9.53 1.56
N SER A 264 28.48 -9.68 1.12
CA SER A 264 29.43 -8.56 0.97
C SER A 264 29.00 -7.52 -0.08
N ASP A 265 28.24 -7.94 -1.10
CA ASP A 265 27.65 -7.05 -2.09
C ASP A 265 26.12 -7.02 -1.96
N PRO A 266 25.54 -5.89 -1.47
CA PRO A 266 24.10 -5.77 -1.28
C PRO A 266 23.30 -5.71 -2.59
N LEU A 267 23.95 -5.61 -3.75
CA LEU A 267 23.32 -5.56 -5.06
C LEU A 267 23.24 -6.94 -5.73
N ILE A 268 23.90 -7.94 -5.17
CA ILE A 268 23.95 -9.31 -5.68
C ILE A 268 23.13 -10.21 -4.74
N GLU A 269 22.36 -11.12 -5.31
CA GLU A 269 21.64 -12.13 -4.52
C GLU A 269 22.63 -12.94 -3.67
N PRO A 270 22.40 -13.10 -2.35
CA PRO A 270 23.33 -13.79 -1.47
C PRO A 270 23.62 -15.21 -1.95
N LYS A 271 24.89 -15.53 -2.13
CA LYS A 271 25.34 -16.84 -2.54
C LYS A 271 25.58 -17.71 -1.30
N VAL A 272 24.97 -18.87 -1.26
CA VAL A 272 25.27 -19.86 -0.23
C VAL A 272 26.64 -20.48 -0.48
N VAL A 273 27.55 -20.30 0.46
CA VAL A 273 28.95 -20.75 0.34
C VAL A 273 29.12 -22.16 0.91
N ALA A 274 28.32 -22.54 1.95
CA ALA A 274 28.37 -23.88 2.54
C ALA A 274 27.01 -24.28 3.13
N GLN A 275 26.76 -25.59 3.14
CA GLN A 275 25.56 -26.21 3.74
C GLN A 275 25.95 -27.43 4.60
N PRO A 276 26.76 -27.30 5.64
CA PRO A 276 27.04 -28.42 6.52
C PRO A 276 25.79 -28.80 7.32
N ILE A 277 25.46 -30.07 7.37
CA ILE A 277 24.44 -30.62 8.28
C ILE A 277 25.03 -30.64 9.68
N MET A 278 24.33 -30.03 10.64
CA MET A 278 24.85 -29.89 12.01
C MET A 278 23.78 -30.19 13.05
N GLU A 279 24.18 -30.89 14.10
CA GLU A 279 23.39 -31.14 15.31
C GLU A 279 23.57 -30.04 16.36
N PHE A 280 23.55 -28.76 15.93
CA PHE A 280 23.71 -27.63 16.81
C PHE A 280 22.40 -26.81 16.91
N ASP A 281 22.18 -26.24 18.09
CA ASP A 281 20.94 -25.52 18.39
C ASP A 281 20.83 -24.18 17.62
N SER A 282 21.96 -23.48 17.42
CA SER A 282 22.01 -22.21 16.67
C SER A 282 23.44 -21.73 16.39
N PRO A 283 23.67 -20.86 15.40
CA PRO A 283 24.92 -20.11 15.29
C PRO A 283 25.13 -19.28 16.55
N TYR A 284 26.33 -19.30 17.09
CA TYR A 284 26.63 -18.60 18.35
C TYR A 284 27.30 -17.26 18.15
N ALA A 285 28.31 -17.20 17.29
CA ALA A 285 29.00 -15.95 16.94
C ALA A 285 29.63 -16.07 15.55
N LEU A 286 29.72 -14.94 14.86
CA LEU A 286 30.34 -14.82 13.54
C LEU A 286 31.25 -13.60 13.52
N ASN A 287 32.43 -13.75 12.90
CA ASN A 287 33.30 -12.65 12.54
C ASN A 287 33.74 -12.78 11.07
N GLU A 288 34.65 -11.93 10.63
CA GLU A 288 35.13 -11.87 9.25
C GLU A 288 35.65 -13.24 8.71
N HIS A 289 36.18 -14.09 9.59
CA HIS A 289 36.82 -15.33 9.17
C HIS A 289 36.20 -16.57 9.76
N TYR A 290 35.56 -16.50 10.93
CA TYR A 290 35.12 -17.64 11.66
C TYR A 290 33.70 -17.57 12.17
N LEU A 291 32.97 -18.68 12.01
CA LEU A 291 31.68 -18.92 12.62
C LEU A 291 31.83 -19.93 13.77
N VAL A 292 31.31 -19.58 14.92
CA VAL A 292 31.22 -20.46 16.10
C VAL A 292 29.81 -21.00 16.21
N VAL A 293 29.67 -22.31 16.28
CA VAL A 293 28.43 -23.02 16.57
C VAL A 293 28.62 -23.92 17.78
N ALA A 294 27.55 -24.09 18.57
CA ALA A 294 27.61 -24.84 19.80
C ALA A 294 26.35 -25.68 20.00
N ASN A 295 26.52 -26.80 20.68
CA ASN A 295 25.45 -27.56 21.31
C ASN A 295 25.76 -27.77 22.81
N SER A 296 24.99 -28.58 23.51
CA SER A 296 25.18 -28.82 24.93
C SER A 296 26.54 -29.50 25.30
N THR A 297 27.26 -30.09 24.35
CA THR A 297 28.45 -30.89 24.57
C THR A 297 29.67 -30.49 23.74
N GLU A 298 29.47 -29.75 22.64
CA GLU A 298 30.52 -29.44 21.66
C GLU A 298 30.44 -28.00 21.22
N LEU A 299 31.62 -27.39 20.96
CA LEU A 299 31.78 -26.10 20.34
C LEU A 299 32.66 -26.28 19.11
N ARG A 300 32.15 -25.86 17.92
CA ARG A 300 32.86 -25.98 16.67
C ARG A 300 33.14 -24.62 16.07
N LEU A 301 34.39 -24.47 15.59
CA LEU A 301 34.84 -23.29 14.84
C LEU A 301 34.87 -23.65 13.35
N ILE A 302 34.19 -22.86 12.53
CA ILE A 302 34.11 -23.05 11.07
C ILE A 302 34.75 -21.85 10.39
N ASP A 303 35.69 -22.10 9.48
CA ASP A 303 36.22 -21.06 8.59
C ASP A 303 35.18 -20.74 7.51
N VAL A 304 34.71 -19.49 7.43
CA VAL A 304 33.65 -19.12 6.51
C VAL A 304 34.10 -19.05 5.05
N GLU A 305 35.41 -18.86 4.80
CA GLU A 305 35.96 -18.88 3.45
C GLU A 305 36.19 -20.31 2.95
N LYS A 306 36.47 -21.26 3.88
CA LYS A 306 36.73 -22.65 3.58
C LYS A 306 35.99 -23.57 4.53
N PRO A 307 34.68 -23.55 4.52
CA PRO A 307 33.88 -24.38 5.41
C PRO A 307 34.00 -25.87 5.00
N SER A 308 34.77 -26.60 5.73
CA SER A 308 35.03 -28.06 5.54
C SER A 308 34.52 -28.86 6.73
#